data_6b2e145d252a86079d899c98effbd84c
#
_entry.id   6b2e145d252a86079d899c98effbd84c
#
_cell.length_a   1.000
_cell.length_b   1.000
_cell.length_c   1.000
_cell.angle_alpha   90.00
_cell.angle_beta   90.00
_cell.angle_gamma   90.00
#
_symmetry.space_group_name_H-M   'P 1'
#
loop_
_entity.id
_entity.type
_entity.pdbx_description
1 polymer ?
#
loop_
_entity_poly.entity_id
_entity_poly.type
_entity_poly.pdbx_seq_one_letter_code
_entity_poly.pdbx_strand_id
1 'polypeptide(L)'
;QDAGIYERVLNMKSGIDSRLLKDQQDGDEEGIEISGGEKQKIALARALYRDAPMVILDEPTSALDPIAEQDIYTRFNDMVAEKTAVFISHRMSSCRFCDEIAVFDGGQIVQNGTHEELVADADGIYRKMWEAQAQYYV
;
A
#
# COMPACT_ATOMS: atom_id res chain seq x y z
N GLN A 1 13.74 -4.93 6.79
CA GLN A 1 13.74 -5.92 5.69
C GLN A 1 12.34 -6.04 5.08
N ASP A 2 11.31 -6.20 5.88
CA ASP A 2 9.94 -6.54 5.46
C ASP A 2 9.29 -5.53 4.51
N ALA A 3 9.54 -4.25 4.71
CA ALA A 3 9.06 -3.18 3.81
C ALA A 3 9.86 -3.04 2.49
N GLY A 4 10.87 -3.88 2.23
CA GLY A 4 11.64 -3.89 0.99
C GLY A 4 12.50 -2.65 0.74
N ILE A 5 12.96 -1.94 1.80
CA ILE A 5 13.80 -0.72 1.69
C ILE A 5 15.18 -0.88 2.36
N TYR A 6 15.45 -2.01 3.00
CA TYR A 6 16.64 -2.23 3.82
C TYR A 6 17.96 -2.01 3.08
N GLU A 7 18.15 -2.65 1.94
CA GLU A 7 19.38 -2.53 1.12
C GLU A 7 19.63 -1.10 0.67
N ARG A 8 18.56 -0.39 0.29
CA ARG A 8 18.63 1.01 -0.10
C ARG A 8 19.11 1.90 1.07
N VAL A 9 18.59 1.66 2.27
CA VAL A 9 18.98 2.41 3.48
C VAL A 9 20.42 2.13 3.85
N LEU A 10 20.88 0.87 3.80
CA LEU A 10 22.28 0.53 4.08
C LEU A 10 23.27 1.21 3.13
N ASN A 11 22.88 1.40 1.87
CA ASN A 11 23.72 2.04 0.85
C ASN A 11 23.67 3.57 0.88
N MET A 12 22.91 4.18 1.80
CA MET A 12 22.95 5.64 2.01
C MET A 12 24.22 6.04 2.76
N LYS A 13 24.70 7.28 2.53
CA LYS A 13 25.97 7.82 3.07
C LYS A 13 26.13 7.65 4.60
N SER A 14 25.03 7.75 5.35
CA SER A 14 24.98 7.58 6.80
C SER A 14 24.08 6.42 7.23
N GLY A 15 23.77 5.49 6.30
CA GLY A 15 22.89 4.36 6.60
C GLY A 15 21.54 4.79 7.14
N ILE A 16 21.14 4.20 8.27
CA ILE A 16 19.86 4.49 8.94
C ILE A 16 19.76 5.93 9.50
N ASP A 17 20.89 6.59 9.74
CA ASP A 17 20.96 7.95 10.25
C ASP A 17 20.93 9.01 9.14
N SER A 18 20.73 8.59 7.89
CA SER A 18 20.66 9.49 6.74
C SER A 18 19.46 10.43 6.82
N ARG A 19 19.67 11.72 6.64
CA ARG A 19 18.57 12.69 6.54
C ARG A 19 17.89 12.54 5.17
N LEU A 20 16.58 12.33 5.16
CA LEU A 20 15.81 11.99 3.94
C LEU A 20 15.14 13.20 3.26
N LEU A 21 15.15 14.39 3.86
CA LEU A 21 14.51 15.58 3.31
C LEU A 21 15.47 16.76 3.42
N LYS A 22 15.48 17.62 2.38
CA LYS A 22 16.06 18.96 2.51
C LYS A 22 15.17 19.76 3.45
N ASP A 23 15.62 19.97 4.68
CA ASP A 23 15.05 21.01 5.53
C ASP A 23 15.44 22.35 4.91
N GLN A 24 14.45 23.13 4.44
CA GLN A 24 14.69 24.42 3.76
C GLN A 24 15.28 25.50 4.68
N GLN A 25 15.52 25.19 5.96
CA GLN A 25 15.97 26.15 6.95
C GLN A 25 17.46 26.02 7.37
N ASP A 26 18.11 24.89 7.11
CA ASP A 26 19.54 24.72 7.43
C ASP A 26 20.37 24.63 6.12
N GLY A 27 21.01 25.72 5.81
CA GLY A 27 21.63 26.02 4.51
C GLY A 27 22.82 25.17 4.05
N ASP A 28 23.23 24.07 4.71
CA ASP A 28 24.48 23.35 4.37
C ASP A 28 24.47 21.82 4.48
N GLU A 29 23.35 21.17 4.81
CA GLU A 29 23.33 19.70 4.79
C GLU A 29 22.44 19.18 3.66
N GLU A 30 23.06 18.55 2.66
CA GLU A 30 22.38 17.85 1.57
C GLU A 30 21.58 16.65 2.12
N GLY A 31 20.26 16.81 2.27
CA GLY A 31 19.37 15.68 2.49
C GLY A 31 19.33 14.77 1.26
N ILE A 32 19.23 13.47 1.47
CA ILE A 32 19.13 12.48 0.39
C ILE A 32 17.71 12.57 -0.18
N GLU A 33 17.62 12.81 -1.49
CA GLU A 33 16.36 12.75 -2.21
C GLU A 33 15.95 11.29 -2.40
N ILE A 34 14.72 10.96 -2.03
CA ILE A 34 14.13 9.64 -2.17
C ILE A 34 12.91 9.69 -3.08
N SER A 35 12.73 8.64 -3.89
CA SER A 35 11.58 8.49 -4.78
C SER A 35 10.26 8.37 -4.02
N GLY A 36 9.13 8.58 -4.71
CA GLY A 36 7.80 8.38 -4.15
C GLY A 36 7.59 6.96 -3.60
N GLY A 37 8.04 5.95 -4.34
CA GLY A 37 7.99 4.56 -3.90
C GLY A 37 8.86 4.27 -2.67
N GLU A 38 10.05 4.87 -2.57
CA GLU A 38 10.89 4.76 -1.37
C GLU A 38 10.23 5.42 -0.15
N LYS A 39 9.57 6.57 -0.33
CA LYS A 39 8.77 7.22 0.73
C LYS A 39 7.66 6.31 1.23
N GLN A 40 6.92 5.66 0.33
CA GLN A 40 5.88 4.71 0.70
C GLN A 40 6.43 3.51 1.47
N LYS A 41 7.53 2.91 1.01
CA LYS A 41 8.20 1.81 1.72
C LYS A 41 8.67 2.20 3.12
N ILE A 42 9.17 3.42 3.31
CA ILE A 42 9.56 3.93 4.63
C ILE A 42 8.33 4.14 5.51
N ALA A 43 7.23 4.69 4.98
CA ALA A 43 6.00 4.86 5.72
C ALA A 43 5.42 3.51 6.19
N LEU A 44 5.45 2.50 5.32
CA LEU A 44 5.08 1.12 5.65
C LEU A 44 5.98 0.55 6.74
N ALA A 45 7.31 0.70 6.64
CA ALA A 45 8.25 0.25 7.66
C ALA A 45 7.97 0.88 9.03
N ARG A 46 7.59 2.15 9.07
CA ARG A 46 7.20 2.85 10.31
C ARG A 46 5.92 2.29 10.92
N ALA A 47 4.91 2.02 10.09
CA ALA A 47 3.66 1.42 10.55
C ALA A 47 3.89 0.03 11.15
N LEU A 48 4.70 -0.80 10.49
CA LEU A 48 5.07 -2.13 10.98
C LEU A 48 5.90 -2.09 12.26
N TYR A 49 6.88 -1.18 12.33
CA TYR A 49 7.71 -1.03 13.53
C TYR A 49 6.91 -0.61 14.78
N ARG A 50 5.83 0.13 14.58
CA ARG A 50 4.94 0.55 15.68
C ARG A 50 4.17 -0.61 16.30
N ASP A 51 4.03 -1.70 15.60
CA ASP A 51 3.38 -2.95 16.04
C ASP A 51 1.98 -2.77 16.67
N ALA A 52 1.21 -1.84 16.11
CA ALA A 52 -0.15 -1.55 16.58
C ALA A 52 -1.11 -2.70 16.24
N PRO A 53 -2.15 -2.94 17.07
CA PRO A 53 -3.15 -3.99 16.81
C PRO A 53 -4.03 -3.69 15.59
N MET A 54 -4.08 -2.44 15.14
CA MET A 54 -4.78 -2.01 13.93
C MET A 54 -3.85 -1.18 13.04
N VAL A 55 -3.89 -1.44 11.74
CA VAL A 55 -3.15 -0.69 10.72
C VAL A 55 -4.11 -0.19 9.66
N ILE A 56 -4.05 1.10 9.34
CA ILE A 56 -4.81 1.71 8.24
C ILE A 56 -3.82 2.13 7.17
N LEU A 57 -4.02 1.67 5.95
CA LEU A 57 -3.19 1.94 4.80
C LEU A 57 -4.03 2.60 3.70
N ASP A 58 -3.70 3.85 3.42
CA ASP A 58 -4.33 4.64 2.37
C ASP A 58 -3.40 4.67 1.16
N GLU A 59 -3.85 4.07 0.06
CA GLU A 59 -3.11 3.93 -1.22
C GLU A 59 -1.64 3.47 -1.04
N PRO A 60 -1.36 2.39 -0.28
CA PRO A 60 0.00 2.06 0.17
C PRO A 60 0.96 1.68 -0.96
N THR A 61 0.45 1.43 -2.17
CA THR A 61 1.24 1.00 -3.34
C THR A 61 1.12 1.93 -4.54
N SER A 62 0.48 3.09 -4.39
CA SER A 62 0.17 3.99 -5.52
C SER A 62 1.39 4.46 -6.32
N ALA A 63 2.56 4.58 -5.70
CA ALA A 63 3.82 4.98 -6.35
C ALA A 63 4.74 3.80 -6.70
N LEU A 64 4.23 2.56 -6.64
CA LEU A 64 4.99 1.36 -6.94
C LEU A 64 4.64 0.80 -8.32
N ASP A 65 5.62 0.16 -8.95
CA ASP A 65 5.38 -0.66 -10.13
C ASP A 65 4.65 -1.98 -9.75
N PRO A 66 4.01 -2.67 -10.71
CA PRO A 66 3.21 -3.86 -10.42
C PRO A 66 3.97 -5.01 -9.74
N ILE A 67 5.27 -5.17 -10.01
CA ILE A 67 6.09 -6.23 -9.40
C ILE A 67 6.36 -5.91 -7.94
N ALA A 68 6.78 -4.67 -7.65
CA ALA A 68 7.01 -4.20 -6.29
C ALA A 68 5.70 -4.19 -5.47
N GLU A 69 4.58 -3.90 -6.12
CA GLU A 69 3.26 -3.98 -5.51
C GLU A 69 2.91 -5.41 -5.07
N GLN A 70 3.06 -6.39 -5.96
CA GLN A 70 2.81 -7.80 -5.65
C GLN A 70 3.68 -8.31 -4.50
N ASP A 71 4.96 -7.95 -4.50
CA ASP A 71 5.90 -8.30 -3.43
C ASP A 71 5.44 -7.76 -2.06
N ILE A 72 4.94 -6.53 -2.03
CA ILE A 72 4.45 -5.91 -0.81
C ILE A 72 3.19 -6.62 -0.31
N TYR A 73 2.21 -6.90 -1.17
CA TYR A 73 0.99 -7.59 -0.74
C TYR A 73 1.26 -9.01 -0.24
N THR A 74 2.16 -9.75 -0.89
CA THR A 74 2.54 -11.09 -0.43
C THR A 74 3.12 -11.06 0.98
N ARG A 75 4.01 -10.10 1.25
CA ARG A 75 4.61 -9.94 2.59
C ARG A 75 3.65 -9.34 3.59
N PHE A 76 2.74 -8.49 3.13
CA PHE A 76 1.81 -7.79 3.99
C PHE A 76 0.85 -8.75 4.70
N ASN A 77 0.35 -9.77 4.02
CA ASN A 77 -0.48 -10.80 4.64
C ASN A 77 0.23 -11.49 5.81
N ASP A 78 1.52 -11.78 5.65
CA ASP A 78 2.32 -12.37 6.74
C ASP A 78 2.52 -11.40 7.92
N MET A 79 2.65 -10.10 7.62
CA MET A 79 2.91 -9.06 8.63
C MET A 79 1.68 -8.63 9.43
N VAL A 80 0.48 -8.79 8.85
CA VAL A 80 -0.79 -8.40 9.49
C VAL A 80 -1.62 -9.60 9.94
N ALA A 81 -1.12 -10.82 9.81
CA ALA A 81 -1.86 -12.06 10.06
C ALA A 81 -2.62 -12.12 11.40
N GLU A 82 -2.16 -11.40 12.42
CA GLU A 82 -2.81 -11.32 13.74
C GLU A 82 -3.39 -9.91 14.05
N LYS A 83 -3.49 -9.03 13.04
CA LYS A 83 -3.91 -7.64 13.22
C LYS A 83 -5.12 -7.31 12.39
N THR A 84 -5.88 -6.31 12.82
CA THR A 84 -6.89 -5.69 11.96
C THR A 84 -6.21 -4.75 10.97
N ALA A 85 -6.36 -5.01 9.67
CA ALA A 85 -5.85 -4.15 8.62
C ALA A 85 -6.99 -3.54 7.79
N VAL A 86 -6.96 -2.24 7.58
CA VAL A 86 -7.87 -1.53 6.69
C VAL A 86 -7.09 -0.98 5.52
N PHE A 87 -7.45 -1.43 4.32
CA PHE A 87 -6.90 -0.92 3.07
C PHE A 87 -7.88 0.03 2.41
N ILE A 88 -7.39 1.19 2.00
CA ILE A 88 -8.12 2.09 1.11
C ILE A 88 -7.36 2.08 -0.21
N SER A 89 -8.01 1.64 -1.27
CA SER A 89 -7.39 1.56 -2.59
C SER A 89 -8.42 1.67 -3.71
N HIS A 90 -7.99 2.23 -4.83
CA HIS A 90 -8.72 2.16 -6.10
C HIS A 90 -8.16 1.07 -7.04
N ARG A 91 -7.13 0.34 -6.60
CA ARG A 91 -6.54 -0.79 -7.36
C ARG A 91 -7.22 -2.08 -6.96
N MET A 92 -7.95 -2.66 -7.91
CA MET A 92 -8.73 -3.89 -7.67
C MET A 92 -7.83 -5.10 -7.36
N SER A 93 -6.58 -5.11 -7.84
CA SER A 93 -5.61 -6.17 -7.53
C SER A 93 -5.39 -6.36 -6.03
N SER A 94 -5.40 -5.27 -5.27
CA SER A 94 -5.23 -5.30 -3.81
C SER A 94 -6.44 -5.85 -3.07
N CYS A 95 -7.64 -5.69 -3.62
CA CYS A 95 -8.87 -6.12 -2.96
C CYS A 95 -8.98 -7.65 -2.81
N ARG A 96 -8.32 -8.43 -3.69
CA ARG A 96 -8.34 -9.90 -3.64
C ARG A 96 -7.72 -10.50 -2.38
N PHE A 97 -6.91 -9.74 -1.67
CA PHE A 97 -6.24 -10.18 -0.44
C PHE A 97 -7.01 -9.81 0.83
N CYS A 98 -8.15 -9.13 0.68
CA CYS A 98 -8.97 -8.70 1.81
C CYS A 98 -10.01 -9.77 2.15
N ASP A 99 -10.25 -9.99 3.45
CA ASP A 99 -11.29 -10.90 3.95
C ASP A 99 -12.69 -10.32 3.65
N GLU A 100 -12.81 -8.99 3.69
CA GLU A 100 -14.06 -8.26 3.46
C GLU A 100 -13.78 -6.96 2.72
N ILE A 101 -14.66 -6.61 1.79
CA ILE A 101 -14.54 -5.43 0.94
C ILE A 101 -15.81 -4.59 1.09
N ALA A 102 -15.66 -3.31 1.39
CA ALA A 102 -16.72 -2.33 1.38
C ALA A 102 -16.56 -1.37 0.19
N VAL A 103 -17.55 -1.32 -0.68
CA VAL A 103 -17.58 -0.43 -1.84
C VAL A 103 -18.31 0.84 -1.47
N PHE A 104 -17.63 1.99 -1.64
CA PHE A 104 -18.21 3.31 -1.38
C PHE A 104 -18.60 3.99 -2.68
N ASP A 105 -19.81 4.52 -2.71
CA ASP A 105 -20.29 5.42 -3.77
C ASP A 105 -21.22 6.49 -3.17
N GLY A 106 -21.09 7.73 -3.62
CA GLY A 106 -21.87 8.85 -3.12
C GLY A 106 -21.81 9.06 -1.60
N GLY A 107 -20.70 8.64 -0.93
CA GLY A 107 -20.52 8.75 0.53
C GLY A 107 -21.23 7.66 1.34
N GLN A 108 -21.71 6.61 0.69
CA GLN A 108 -22.39 5.48 1.32
C GLN A 108 -21.71 4.17 0.92
N ILE A 109 -21.81 3.14 1.80
CA ILE A 109 -21.45 1.77 1.43
C ILE A 109 -22.60 1.21 0.60
N VAL A 110 -22.30 0.92 -0.68
CA VAL A 110 -23.29 0.42 -1.65
C VAL A 110 -23.18 -1.08 -1.88
N GLN A 111 -22.04 -1.68 -1.61
CA GLN A 111 -21.82 -3.13 -1.62
C GLN A 111 -20.84 -3.51 -0.50
N ASN A 112 -21.00 -4.72 0.03
CA ASN A 112 -20.12 -5.31 1.04
C ASN A 112 -20.09 -6.82 0.86
N GLY A 113 -18.89 -7.43 0.97
CA GLY A 113 -18.72 -8.87 0.85
C GLY A 113 -17.28 -9.26 0.51
N THR A 114 -17.06 -10.54 0.23
CA THR A 114 -15.78 -11.06 -0.26
C THR A 114 -15.56 -10.71 -1.74
N HIS A 115 -14.33 -10.86 -2.21
CA HIS A 115 -14.02 -10.67 -3.63
C HIS A 115 -14.89 -11.52 -4.54
N GLU A 116 -15.04 -12.80 -4.21
CA GLU A 116 -15.81 -13.78 -5.00
C GLU A 116 -17.30 -13.42 -5.06
N GLU A 117 -17.87 -13.03 -3.93
CA GLU A 117 -19.28 -12.62 -3.87
C GLU A 117 -19.53 -11.36 -4.70
N LEU A 118 -18.66 -10.36 -4.56
CA LEU A 118 -18.82 -9.08 -5.26
C LEU A 118 -18.57 -9.20 -6.77
N VAL A 119 -17.66 -10.08 -7.21
CA VAL A 119 -17.46 -10.37 -8.65
C VAL A 119 -18.62 -11.18 -9.22
N ALA A 120 -19.28 -12.02 -8.44
CA ALA A 120 -20.44 -12.80 -8.89
C ALA A 120 -21.70 -11.94 -9.11
N ASP A 121 -21.78 -10.77 -8.47
CA ASP A 121 -22.89 -9.82 -8.67
C ASP A 121 -22.77 -9.12 -10.03
N ALA A 122 -23.55 -9.59 -11.01
CA ALA A 122 -23.48 -9.12 -12.40
C ALA A 122 -23.80 -7.62 -12.59
N ASP A 123 -24.66 -7.07 -11.72
CA ASP A 123 -25.09 -5.68 -11.78
C ASP A 123 -24.25 -4.77 -10.84
N GLY A 124 -23.39 -5.37 -10.03
CA GLY A 124 -22.60 -4.72 -8.99
C GLY A 124 -21.59 -3.71 -9.54
N ILE A 125 -21.37 -2.65 -8.77
CA ILE A 125 -20.34 -1.63 -9.06
C ILE A 125 -18.95 -2.26 -9.00
N TYR A 126 -18.69 -3.12 -8.01
CA TYR A 126 -17.41 -3.79 -7.82
C TYR A 126 -17.01 -4.60 -9.05
N ARG A 127 -17.92 -5.41 -9.59
CA ARG A 127 -17.66 -6.18 -10.80
C ARG A 127 -17.34 -5.31 -12.00
N LYS A 128 -18.07 -4.22 -12.20
CA LYS A 128 -17.82 -3.27 -13.31
C LYS A 128 -16.43 -2.65 -13.19
N MET A 129 -16.01 -2.28 -11.97
CA MET A 129 -14.66 -1.75 -11.72
C MET A 129 -13.59 -2.81 -11.96
N TRP A 130 -13.84 -4.05 -11.50
CA TRP A 130 -12.92 -5.18 -11.71
C TRP A 130 -12.70 -5.46 -13.19
N GLU A 131 -13.77 -5.60 -13.97
CA GLU A 131 -13.71 -5.86 -15.42
C GLU A 131 -13.02 -4.70 -16.16
N ALA A 132 -13.31 -3.46 -15.79
CA ALA A 132 -12.66 -2.29 -16.38
C ALA A 132 -11.14 -2.28 -16.16
N GLN A 133 -10.67 -2.61 -14.95
CA GLN A 133 -9.23 -2.67 -14.69
C GLN A 133 -8.57 -3.91 -15.34
N ALA A 134 -9.23 -5.05 -15.36
CA ALA A 134 -8.69 -6.27 -15.99
C ALA A 134 -8.35 -6.08 -17.48
N GLN A 135 -9.09 -5.24 -18.19
CA GLN A 135 -8.86 -4.94 -19.61
C GLN A 135 -7.53 -4.20 -19.88
N TYR A 136 -6.95 -3.54 -18.88
CA TYR A 136 -5.67 -2.82 -19.02
C TYR A 136 -4.44 -3.70 -18.74
N TYR A 137 -4.63 -4.94 -18.29
CA TYR A 137 -3.54 -5.86 -17.93
C TYR A 137 -3.46 -7.07 -18.88
N VAL A 138 -4.14 -7.01 -20.05
CA VAL A 138 -4.08 -8.05 -21.11
C VAL A 138 -3.19 -7.60 -22.26
#